data_9ca767dd6f7a4943f2f0f6bedff54311
#
_entry.id   9ca767dd6f7a4943f2f0f6bedff54311
#
_cell.length_a   1.000
_cell.length_b   1.000
_cell.length_c   1.000
_cell.angle_alpha   90.00
_cell.angle_beta   90.00
_cell.angle_gamma   90.00
#
_symmetry.space_group_name_H-M   'P 1'
#
loop_
_entity.id
_entity.type
_entity.pdbx_description
1 polymer ?
#
loop_
_entity_poly.entity_id
_entity_poly.type
_entity_poly.pdbx_seq_one_letter_code
_entity_poly.pdbx_strand_id
1 'polypeptide(L)'
;QSELGEPDFWKHPLRFSVRPWVGYQYSKMSTLSLNPIGIFLTAPRYSTEGDLDRPSERELRTTFQIIHYSYLKRINFTHRLRFEARWRGIDNPESRHYYRFRYRMRIRIPLNTNYFYKNNTLYLSTYSEKHFEAGPDYGTNFFSQSRNYIGLGYRFWEWTRIELGYLHQYNTRANNIDMDLSRGPMFYLFFDIISRTEKRYNYSF
;
A
#
# COMPACT_ATOMS: atom_id res chain seq x y z
N GLN A 1 7.32 9.99 -4.81
CA GLN A 1 8.56 10.21 -4.03
C GLN A 1 9.62 10.73 -4.99
N SER A 2 10.28 11.82 -4.64
CA SER A 2 11.44 12.40 -5.34
C SER A 2 12.72 12.09 -4.56
N GLU A 3 13.88 12.29 -5.18
CA GLU A 3 15.17 12.19 -4.51
C GLU A 3 15.31 13.26 -3.42
N LEU A 4 16.08 12.94 -2.39
CA LEU A 4 16.34 13.87 -1.29
C LEU A 4 17.18 15.05 -1.81
N GLY A 5 16.67 16.28 -1.65
CA GLY A 5 17.36 17.50 -2.05
C GLY A 5 16.97 18.07 -3.41
N GLU A 6 16.20 17.35 -4.24
CA GLU A 6 15.66 17.90 -5.48
C GLU A 6 14.30 18.58 -5.24
N PRO A 7 14.19 19.90 -5.52
CA PRO A 7 12.94 20.64 -5.34
C PRO A 7 11.87 20.28 -6.40
N ASP A 8 12.27 19.67 -7.51
CA ASP A 8 11.35 19.29 -8.57
C ASP A 8 10.87 17.84 -8.40
N PHE A 9 9.65 17.69 -7.94
CA PHE A 9 8.98 16.42 -7.68
C PHE A 9 8.84 15.51 -8.92
N TRP A 10 8.89 16.09 -10.12
CA TRP A 10 8.64 15.38 -11.36
C TRP A 10 9.92 14.99 -12.10
N LYS A 11 11.04 15.63 -11.79
CA LYS A 11 12.30 15.47 -12.50
C LYS A 11 12.98 14.12 -12.20
N HIS A 12 12.91 13.67 -10.93
CA HIS A 12 13.52 12.41 -10.49
C HIS A 12 12.53 11.60 -9.60
N PRO A 13 11.55 10.92 -10.19
CA PRO A 13 10.61 10.13 -9.42
C PRO A 13 11.31 8.89 -8.83
N LEU A 14 11.32 8.76 -7.50
CA LEU A 14 11.88 7.58 -6.81
C LEU A 14 11.21 6.27 -7.21
N ARG A 15 9.96 6.33 -7.64
CA ARG A 15 9.22 5.14 -8.03
C ARG A 15 8.08 5.43 -8.98
N PHE A 16 8.07 4.69 -10.07
CA PHE A 16 6.93 4.59 -10.97
C PHE A 16 6.36 3.18 -10.95
N SER A 17 5.04 3.02 -11.02
CA SER A 17 4.44 1.68 -11.12
C SER A 17 3.10 1.68 -11.81
N VAL A 18 2.89 0.69 -12.67
CA VAL A 18 1.60 0.39 -13.30
C VAL A 18 1.11 -0.97 -12.80
N ARG A 19 -0.13 -1.02 -12.31
CA ARG A 19 -0.71 -2.22 -11.70
C ARG A 19 -2.18 -2.36 -12.09
N PRO A 20 -2.51 -3.07 -13.16
CA PRO A 20 -3.88 -3.41 -13.47
C PRO A 20 -4.42 -4.44 -12.46
N TRP A 21 -5.65 -4.26 -12.02
CA TRP A 21 -6.30 -5.16 -11.07
C TRP A 21 -7.59 -5.70 -11.63
N VAL A 22 -7.80 -7.00 -11.44
CA VAL A 22 -9.08 -7.65 -11.64
C VAL A 22 -9.60 -8.08 -10.29
N GLY A 23 -10.83 -7.68 -9.95
CA GLY A 23 -11.46 -7.96 -8.66
C GLY A 23 -12.74 -8.77 -8.83
N TYR A 24 -12.96 -9.70 -7.91
CA TYR A 24 -14.18 -10.50 -7.79
C TYR A 24 -14.72 -10.40 -6.37
N GLN A 25 -15.93 -9.89 -6.22
CA GLN A 25 -16.61 -9.82 -4.94
C GLN A 25 -17.33 -11.13 -4.67
N TYR A 26 -16.72 -12.00 -3.87
CA TYR A 26 -17.30 -13.32 -3.56
C TYR A 26 -18.27 -13.30 -2.37
N SER A 27 -18.29 -12.23 -1.58
CA SER A 27 -19.29 -12.00 -0.54
C SER A 27 -19.54 -10.49 -0.35
N LYS A 28 -20.61 -10.16 0.39
CA LYS A 28 -20.93 -8.75 0.73
C LYS A 28 -19.77 -8.01 1.42
N MET A 29 -18.93 -8.76 2.14
CA MET A 29 -17.86 -8.23 2.98
C MET A 29 -16.47 -8.54 2.44
N SER A 30 -16.35 -9.27 1.34
CA SER A 30 -15.05 -9.76 0.92
C SER A 30 -14.85 -9.74 -0.57
N THR A 31 -13.66 -9.32 -0.98
CA THR A 31 -13.23 -9.22 -2.37
C THR A 31 -11.92 -9.94 -2.56
N LEU A 32 -11.84 -10.78 -3.59
CA LEU A 32 -10.60 -11.32 -4.15
C LEU A 32 -10.13 -10.40 -5.26
N SER A 33 -8.84 -10.18 -5.37
CA SER A 33 -8.27 -9.38 -6.44
C SER A 33 -6.96 -9.97 -6.91
N LEU A 34 -6.74 -9.93 -8.22
CA LEU A 34 -5.52 -10.35 -8.88
C LEU A 34 -4.94 -9.19 -9.67
N ASN A 35 -3.67 -8.91 -9.48
CA ASN A 35 -2.86 -8.14 -10.38
C ASN A 35 -1.94 -9.13 -11.10
N PRO A 36 -2.23 -9.50 -12.35
CA PRO A 36 -1.45 -10.53 -13.04
C PRO A 36 -0.03 -10.05 -13.34
N ILE A 37 0.12 -8.80 -13.75
CA ILE A 37 1.42 -8.18 -14.08
C ILE A 37 1.42 -6.75 -13.56
N GLY A 38 2.27 -6.49 -12.57
CA GLY A 38 2.60 -5.15 -12.09
C GLY A 38 4.03 -4.80 -12.45
N ILE A 39 4.23 -3.67 -13.12
CA ILE A 39 5.54 -3.16 -13.52
C ILE A 39 5.96 -2.08 -12.53
N PHE A 40 7.18 -2.19 -12.02
CA PHE A 40 7.76 -1.22 -11.10
C PHE A 40 9.12 -0.78 -11.61
N LEU A 41 9.34 0.51 -11.66
CA LEU A 41 10.63 1.15 -11.83
C LEU A 41 10.95 1.87 -10.53
N THR A 42 12.05 1.53 -9.88
CA THR A 42 12.46 2.13 -8.62
C THR A 42 13.85 2.71 -8.77
N ALA A 43 14.00 4.01 -8.58
CA ALA A 43 15.30 4.65 -8.49
C ALA A 43 15.99 4.27 -7.16
N PRO A 44 17.32 4.21 -7.12
CA PRO A 44 18.06 3.93 -5.89
C PRO A 44 17.78 5.00 -4.84
N ARG A 45 17.84 4.60 -3.58
CA ARG A 45 17.79 5.55 -2.46
C ARG A 45 19.22 5.81 -2.02
N TYR A 46 19.61 7.06 -2.08
CA TYR A 46 20.93 7.52 -1.66
C TYR A 46 20.92 7.73 -0.13
N SER A 47 21.17 6.67 0.62
CA SER A 47 21.27 6.75 2.09
C SER A 47 22.73 6.83 2.55
N THR A 48 23.66 6.40 1.71
CA THR A 48 25.11 6.40 1.94
C THR A 48 25.84 6.70 0.63
N GLU A 49 27.11 7.15 0.71
CA GLU A 49 27.92 7.43 -0.48
C GLU A 49 28.05 6.24 -1.44
N GLY A 50 28.05 5.01 -0.91
CA GLY A 50 28.08 3.78 -1.73
C GLY A 50 26.79 3.48 -2.49
N ASP A 51 25.72 4.24 -2.25
CA ASP A 51 24.46 4.08 -2.98
C ASP A 51 24.40 4.93 -4.26
N LEU A 52 25.36 5.88 -4.49
CA LEU A 52 25.38 6.79 -5.62
C LEU A 52 25.49 6.10 -6.98
N ASP A 53 26.20 4.97 -7.03
CA ASP A 53 26.43 4.20 -8.25
C ASP A 53 25.39 3.09 -8.52
N ARG A 54 24.36 2.99 -7.68
CA ARG A 54 23.33 1.96 -7.87
C ARG A 54 22.40 2.29 -9.02
N PRO A 55 22.23 1.38 -9.99
CA PRO A 55 21.29 1.58 -11.10
C PRO A 55 19.84 1.51 -10.61
N SER A 56 18.93 2.11 -11.39
CA SER A 56 17.50 1.92 -11.22
C SER A 56 17.12 0.45 -11.37
N GLU A 57 16.24 -0.03 -10.50
CA GLU A 57 15.81 -1.43 -10.50
C GLU A 57 14.43 -1.56 -11.16
N ARG A 58 14.33 -2.43 -12.18
CA ARG A 58 13.06 -2.86 -12.74
C ARG A 58 12.58 -4.14 -12.07
N GLU A 59 11.31 -4.16 -11.74
CA GLU A 59 10.69 -5.28 -11.06
C GLU A 59 9.33 -5.60 -11.67
N LEU A 60 9.07 -6.89 -11.92
CA LEU A 60 7.75 -7.41 -12.23
C LEU A 60 7.14 -8.04 -10.97
N ARG A 61 5.81 -7.90 -10.83
CA ARG A 61 5.05 -8.53 -9.75
C ARG A 61 3.76 -9.13 -10.25
N THR A 62 3.50 -10.33 -9.76
CA THR A 62 2.14 -10.87 -9.71
C THR A 62 1.64 -10.75 -8.28
N THR A 63 0.42 -10.26 -8.10
CA THR A 63 -0.12 -10.01 -6.76
C THR A 63 -1.51 -10.59 -6.64
N PHE A 64 -1.70 -11.44 -5.65
CA PHE A 64 -3.01 -11.90 -5.19
C PHE A 64 -3.39 -11.19 -3.89
N GLN A 65 -4.66 -10.78 -3.76
CA GLN A 65 -5.14 -10.01 -2.63
C GLN A 65 -6.53 -10.45 -2.18
N ILE A 66 -6.72 -10.51 -0.87
CA ILE A 66 -8.01 -10.66 -0.22
C ILE A 66 -8.26 -9.42 0.62
N ILE A 67 -9.42 -8.81 0.46
CA ILE A 67 -9.89 -7.72 1.31
C ILE A 67 -11.16 -8.19 2.01
N HIS A 68 -11.18 -8.06 3.33
CA HIS A 68 -12.35 -8.32 4.15
C HIS A 68 -12.73 -7.08 4.95
N TYR A 69 -14.01 -6.73 4.93
CA TYR A 69 -14.58 -5.63 5.69
C TYR A 69 -15.37 -6.17 6.88
N SER A 70 -15.22 -5.55 8.03
CA SER A 70 -16.04 -5.80 9.21
C SER A 70 -16.40 -4.48 9.87
N TYR A 71 -17.48 -4.49 10.64
CA TYR A 71 -18.03 -3.29 11.27
C TYR A 71 -18.33 -3.56 12.73
N LEU A 72 -17.98 -2.59 13.57
CA LEU A 72 -18.45 -2.54 14.94
C LEU A 72 -19.13 -1.18 15.15
N LYS A 73 -20.46 -1.18 15.19
CA LYS A 73 -21.24 0.07 15.17
C LYS A 73 -20.80 0.94 13.98
N ARG A 74 -20.33 2.17 14.22
CA ARG A 74 -19.85 3.10 13.19
C ARG A 74 -18.40 2.86 12.75
N ILE A 75 -17.65 2.00 13.44
CA ILE A 75 -16.23 1.75 13.15
C ILE A 75 -16.13 0.74 12.01
N ASN A 76 -15.39 1.10 10.98
CA ASN A 76 -15.10 0.24 9.84
C ASN A 76 -13.68 -0.34 9.98
N PHE A 77 -13.59 -1.66 9.96
CA PHE A 77 -12.33 -2.41 9.89
C PHE A 77 -12.14 -2.95 8.47
N THR A 78 -10.93 -2.84 7.97
CA THR A 78 -10.56 -3.42 6.67
C THR A 78 -9.31 -4.26 6.87
N HIS A 79 -9.44 -5.56 6.68
CA HIS A 79 -8.34 -6.52 6.67
C HIS A 79 -7.91 -6.76 5.23
N ARG A 80 -6.62 -6.67 4.95
CA ARG A 80 -6.07 -6.95 3.64
C ARG A 80 -4.90 -7.91 3.76
N LEU A 81 -5.07 -9.08 3.21
CA LEU A 81 -4.01 -10.07 2.99
C LEU A 81 -3.54 -9.93 1.55
N ARG A 82 -2.24 -9.96 1.34
CA ARG A 82 -1.64 -9.86 0.00
C ARG A 82 -0.44 -10.79 -0.10
N PHE A 83 -0.40 -11.53 -1.18
CA PHE A 83 0.74 -12.34 -1.60
C PHE A 83 1.29 -11.77 -2.90
N GLU A 84 2.59 -11.54 -2.96
CA GLU A 84 3.29 -10.97 -4.11
C GLU A 84 4.43 -11.92 -4.53
N ALA A 85 4.42 -12.39 -5.76
CA ALA A 85 5.57 -12.99 -6.42
C ALA A 85 6.30 -11.87 -7.17
N ARG A 86 7.59 -11.72 -6.96
CA ARG A 86 8.39 -10.58 -7.38
C ARG A 86 9.63 -11.06 -8.13
N TRP A 87 9.86 -10.51 -9.30
CA TRP A 87 11.06 -10.69 -10.11
C TRP A 87 11.80 -9.36 -10.15
N ARG A 88 12.92 -9.28 -9.45
CA ARG A 88 13.74 -8.07 -9.35
C ARG A 88 14.93 -8.15 -10.30
N GLY A 89 15.34 -6.99 -10.83
CA GLY A 89 16.49 -6.88 -11.73
C GLY A 89 16.27 -7.62 -13.04
N ILE A 90 15.08 -7.50 -13.64
CA ILE A 90 14.73 -8.21 -14.88
C ILE A 90 15.65 -7.89 -16.07
N ASP A 91 16.39 -6.77 -15.99
CA ASP A 91 17.38 -6.35 -16.99
C ASP A 91 18.78 -6.94 -16.69
N ASN A 92 18.94 -7.66 -15.58
CA ASN A 92 20.20 -8.23 -15.17
C ASN A 92 20.14 -9.77 -15.30
N PRO A 93 21.17 -10.44 -15.85
CA PRO A 93 21.24 -11.91 -15.88
C PRO A 93 21.14 -12.56 -14.48
N GLU A 94 21.39 -11.81 -13.41
CA GLU A 94 21.20 -12.23 -12.02
C GLU A 94 19.79 -11.91 -11.47
N SER A 95 18.76 -11.90 -12.32
CA SER A 95 17.39 -11.67 -11.86
C SER A 95 17.01 -12.61 -10.72
N ARG A 96 16.42 -12.08 -9.65
CA ARG A 96 16.13 -12.85 -8.43
C ARG A 96 14.63 -12.88 -8.16
N HIS A 97 14.17 -14.04 -7.69
CA HIS A 97 12.78 -14.26 -7.32
C HIS A 97 12.59 -14.10 -5.83
N TYR A 98 11.56 -13.33 -5.45
CA TYR A 98 11.18 -13.08 -4.08
C TYR A 98 9.69 -13.28 -3.91
N TYR A 99 9.31 -13.74 -2.74
CA TYR A 99 7.93 -13.82 -2.31
C TYR A 99 7.71 -12.85 -1.16
N ARG A 100 6.58 -12.14 -1.19
CA ARG A 100 6.22 -11.22 -0.12
C ARG A 100 4.80 -11.50 0.33
N PHE A 101 4.64 -11.72 1.61
CA PHE A 101 3.35 -11.74 2.28
C PHE A 101 3.14 -10.42 3.00
N ARG A 102 1.91 -9.88 2.94
CA ARG A 102 1.56 -8.62 3.60
C ARG A 102 0.21 -8.75 4.27
N TYR A 103 0.15 -8.32 5.50
CA TYR A 103 -1.10 -8.14 6.22
C TYR A 103 -1.26 -6.68 6.62
N ARG A 104 -2.42 -6.09 6.31
CA ARG A 104 -2.80 -4.76 6.75
C ARG A 104 -4.16 -4.78 7.41
N MET A 105 -4.24 -4.21 8.61
CA MET A 105 -5.46 -3.87 9.29
C MET A 105 -5.62 -2.34 9.25
N ARG A 106 -6.74 -1.86 8.72
CA ARG A 106 -7.11 -0.44 8.70
C ARG A 106 -8.39 -0.24 9.50
N ILE A 107 -8.41 0.79 10.31
CA ILE A 107 -9.59 1.24 11.08
C ILE A 107 -9.98 2.61 10.57
N ARG A 108 -11.28 2.82 10.31
CA ARG A 108 -11.84 4.12 9.99
C ARG A 108 -13.01 4.42 10.91
N ILE A 109 -13.00 5.61 11.48
CA ILE A 109 -14.00 6.07 12.46
C ILE A 109 -14.61 7.36 11.91
N PRO A 110 -15.87 7.36 11.44
CA PRO A 110 -16.54 8.59 11.06
C PRO A 110 -16.75 9.47 12.30
N LEU A 111 -16.45 10.76 12.18
CA LEU A 111 -16.49 11.71 13.29
C LEU A 111 -17.80 12.51 13.34
N ASN A 112 -18.32 12.90 12.18
CA ASN A 112 -19.52 13.73 12.07
C ASN A 112 -20.74 12.99 11.52
N THR A 113 -20.62 11.70 11.18
CA THR A 113 -21.70 10.87 10.67
C THR A 113 -21.73 9.50 11.34
N ASN A 114 -22.83 8.78 11.22
CA ASN A 114 -22.93 7.41 11.76
C ASN A 114 -22.33 6.36 10.82
N TYR A 115 -22.10 6.69 9.53
CA TYR A 115 -21.63 5.76 8.53
C TYR A 115 -20.48 6.33 7.72
N PHE A 116 -19.42 5.56 7.54
CA PHE A 116 -18.24 5.95 6.77
C PHE A 116 -18.54 6.29 5.30
N TYR A 117 -19.53 5.65 4.70
CA TYR A 117 -19.84 5.80 3.27
C TYR A 117 -20.78 6.97 2.94
N LYS A 118 -21.22 7.72 3.95
CA LYS A 118 -22.07 8.89 3.74
C LYS A 118 -21.26 10.05 3.14
N ASN A 119 -21.89 10.86 2.28
CA ASN A 119 -21.29 12.09 1.76
C ASN A 119 -21.00 13.07 2.91
N ASN A 120 -20.06 13.97 2.71
CA ASN A 120 -19.62 14.97 3.70
C ASN A 120 -19.20 14.34 5.03
N THR A 121 -18.51 13.18 4.96
CA THR A 121 -18.02 12.47 6.14
C THR A 121 -16.58 12.81 6.43
N LEU A 122 -16.37 13.47 7.58
CA LEU A 122 -15.04 13.58 8.21
C LEU A 122 -14.77 12.30 9.00
N TYR A 123 -13.57 11.71 8.86
CA TYR A 123 -13.22 10.47 9.53
C TYR A 123 -11.76 10.41 9.94
N LEU A 124 -11.48 9.69 11.02
CA LEU A 124 -10.15 9.26 11.40
C LEU A 124 -9.82 7.97 10.67
N SER A 125 -8.62 7.87 10.09
CA SER A 125 -8.10 6.66 9.44
C SER A 125 -6.77 6.28 10.05
N THR A 126 -6.64 5.03 10.50
CA THR A 126 -5.35 4.48 10.93
C THR A 126 -5.15 3.10 10.34
N TYR A 127 -3.91 2.74 10.05
CA TYR A 127 -3.57 1.36 9.67
C TYR A 127 -2.19 0.94 10.17
N SER A 128 -2.07 -0.36 10.41
CA SER A 128 -0.79 -1.05 10.55
C SER A 128 -0.67 -2.09 9.46
N GLU A 129 0.48 -2.14 8.80
CA GLU A 129 0.80 -3.11 7.76
C GLU A 129 2.15 -3.75 8.02
N LYS A 130 2.19 -5.08 8.02
CA LYS A 130 3.40 -5.88 8.18
C LYS A 130 3.73 -6.58 6.87
N HIS A 131 5.03 -6.61 6.55
CA HIS A 131 5.55 -7.27 5.36
C HIS A 131 6.54 -8.36 5.80
N PHE A 132 6.37 -9.51 5.21
CA PHE A 132 7.26 -10.66 5.37
C PHE A 132 7.78 -11.03 3.99
N GLU A 133 9.08 -11.18 3.84
CA GLU A 133 9.71 -11.54 2.57
C GLU A 133 10.49 -12.85 2.70
N ALA A 134 10.49 -13.62 1.62
CA ALA A 134 11.30 -14.80 1.46
C ALA A 134 11.99 -14.75 0.09
N GLY A 135 13.24 -15.15 0.04
CA GLY A 135 14.04 -15.12 -1.18
C GLY A 135 15.53 -15.30 -0.87
N PRO A 136 16.39 -15.27 -1.87
CA PRO A 136 17.82 -15.60 -1.71
C PRO A 136 18.56 -14.77 -0.65
N ASP A 137 18.17 -13.52 -0.45
CA ASP A 137 18.90 -12.58 0.42
C ASP A 137 18.31 -12.47 1.84
N TYR A 138 17.22 -13.19 2.16
CA TYR A 138 16.51 -13.00 3.43
C TYR A 138 16.85 -14.01 4.54
N GLY A 139 17.65 -15.04 4.27
CA GLY A 139 18.05 -16.03 5.28
C GLY A 139 16.86 -16.52 6.13
N THR A 140 17.02 -16.49 7.47
CA THR A 140 15.99 -16.90 8.43
C THR A 140 15.07 -15.76 8.90
N ASN A 141 15.41 -14.49 8.62
CA ASN A 141 14.60 -13.34 9.03
C ASN A 141 13.63 -12.93 7.95
N PHE A 142 12.38 -13.37 8.07
CA PHE A 142 11.33 -13.09 7.11
C PHE A 142 10.70 -11.69 7.25
N PHE A 143 10.91 -10.99 8.36
CA PHE A 143 10.31 -9.66 8.57
C PHE A 143 11.07 -8.59 7.80
N SER A 144 10.41 -7.93 6.84
CA SER A 144 11.06 -6.94 5.98
C SER A 144 10.63 -5.51 6.25
N GLN A 145 9.38 -5.30 6.67
CA GLN A 145 8.86 -3.93 6.79
C GLN A 145 7.64 -3.84 7.69
N SER A 146 7.55 -2.73 8.42
CA SER A 146 6.34 -2.31 9.14
C SER A 146 5.94 -0.90 8.74
N ARG A 147 4.66 -0.68 8.46
CA ARG A 147 4.07 0.63 8.18
C ARG A 147 2.93 0.92 9.13
N ASN A 148 3.00 2.06 9.79
CA ASN A 148 1.93 2.56 10.63
C ASN A 148 1.52 3.94 10.12
N TYR A 149 0.23 4.17 10.00
CA TYR A 149 -0.33 5.41 9.47
C TYR A 149 -1.46 5.88 10.36
N ILE A 150 -1.53 7.18 10.55
CA ILE A 150 -2.66 7.86 11.15
C ILE A 150 -2.95 9.13 10.36
N GLY A 151 -4.23 9.43 10.12
CA GLY A 151 -4.62 10.61 9.35
C GLY A 151 -6.10 10.92 9.47
N LEU A 152 -6.45 12.11 9.05
CA LEU A 152 -7.82 12.56 8.89
C LEU A 152 -8.19 12.50 7.41
N GLY A 153 -9.41 12.09 7.15
CA GLY A 153 -9.95 12.03 5.80
C GLY A 153 -11.30 12.71 5.71
N TYR A 154 -11.59 13.22 4.54
CA TYR A 154 -12.89 13.80 4.23
C TYR A 154 -13.43 13.19 2.94
N ARG A 155 -14.64 12.67 2.99
CA ARG A 155 -15.38 12.15 1.86
C ARG A 155 -16.35 13.23 1.39
N PHE A 156 -16.08 13.81 0.24
CA PHE A 156 -16.95 14.83 -0.37
C PHE A 156 -18.21 14.17 -0.94
N TRP A 157 -17.99 13.17 -1.78
CA TRP A 157 -19.03 12.40 -2.46
C TRP A 157 -18.72 10.92 -2.35
N GLU A 158 -19.66 10.11 -2.78
CA GLU A 158 -19.51 8.66 -2.77
C GLU A 158 -18.27 8.17 -3.52
N TRP A 159 -17.85 8.90 -4.54
CA TRP A 159 -16.75 8.57 -5.44
C TRP A 159 -15.45 9.33 -5.14
N THR A 160 -15.46 10.35 -4.28
CA THR A 160 -14.24 11.15 -4.02
C THR A 160 -14.00 11.35 -2.54
N ARG A 161 -12.79 11.06 -2.10
CA ARG A 161 -12.32 11.37 -0.76
C ARG A 161 -10.84 11.70 -0.75
N ILE A 162 -10.43 12.50 0.22
CA ILE A 162 -9.04 12.83 0.50
C ILE A 162 -8.66 12.30 1.90
N GLU A 163 -7.40 11.96 2.08
CA GLU A 163 -6.83 11.68 3.40
C GLU A 163 -5.50 12.43 3.52
N LEU A 164 -5.29 13.14 4.62
CA LEU A 164 -4.02 13.73 5.01
C LEU A 164 -3.59 13.10 6.34
N GLY A 165 -2.37 12.63 6.42
CA GLY A 165 -1.88 11.97 7.62
C GLY A 165 -0.38 11.85 7.65
N TYR A 166 0.08 11.04 8.60
CA TYR A 166 1.49 10.79 8.84
C TYR A 166 1.79 9.31 8.77
N LEU A 167 2.83 8.98 8.02
CA LEU A 167 3.33 7.63 7.86
C LEU A 167 4.62 7.44 8.67
N HIS A 168 4.68 6.33 9.40
CA HIS A 168 5.85 5.86 10.09
C HIS A 168 6.20 4.46 9.58
N GLN A 169 7.37 4.30 8.99
CA GLN A 169 7.76 3.08 8.31
C GLN A 169 9.14 2.63 8.76
N TYR A 170 9.24 1.37 9.13
CA TYR A 170 10.49 0.67 9.40
C TYR A 170 10.78 -0.31 8.26
N ASN A 171 12.01 -0.32 7.76
CA ASN A 171 12.50 -1.29 6.79
C ASN A 171 13.70 -2.01 7.38
N THR A 172 13.70 -3.32 7.39
CA THR A 172 14.88 -4.10 7.73
C THR A 172 15.84 -4.09 6.55
N ARG A 173 17.13 -3.83 6.79
CA ARG A 173 18.17 -3.90 5.76
C ARG A 173 18.52 -5.35 5.44
N ALA A 174 19.24 -5.56 4.32
CA ALA A 174 19.64 -6.89 3.86
C ALA A 174 20.53 -7.66 4.89
N ASN A 175 21.24 -6.95 5.77
CA ASN A 175 22.02 -7.56 6.85
C ASN A 175 21.15 -8.11 8.00
N ASN A 176 19.84 -7.88 7.97
CA ASN A 176 18.85 -8.29 8.97
C ASN A 176 19.08 -7.77 10.41
N ILE A 177 20.01 -6.84 10.59
CA ILE A 177 20.35 -6.22 11.89
C ILE A 177 19.89 -4.78 11.92
N ASP A 178 20.21 -4.02 10.88
CA ASP A 178 19.90 -2.60 10.80
C ASP A 178 18.49 -2.34 10.29
N MET A 179 17.89 -1.27 10.79
CA MET A 179 16.55 -0.83 10.39
C MET A 179 16.62 0.62 9.90
N ASP A 180 16.07 0.85 8.70
CA ASP A 180 15.86 2.19 8.18
C ASP A 180 14.51 2.71 8.64
N LEU A 181 14.51 3.88 9.26
CA LEU A 181 13.32 4.59 9.66
C LEU A 181 12.98 5.66 8.61
N SER A 182 11.79 5.55 8.01
CA SER A 182 11.23 6.56 7.14
C SER A 182 9.93 7.10 7.72
N ARG A 183 9.81 8.41 7.81
CA ARG A 183 8.60 9.05 8.36
C ARG A 183 8.30 10.35 7.61
N GLY A 184 7.02 10.67 7.49
CA GLY A 184 6.63 11.90 6.81
C GLY A 184 5.13 12.04 6.58
N PRO A 185 4.71 13.23 6.12
CA PRO A 185 3.33 13.47 5.75
C PRO A 185 2.95 12.64 4.52
N MET A 186 1.70 12.21 4.47
CA MET A 186 1.11 11.48 3.35
C MET A 186 -0.21 12.11 2.96
N PHE A 187 -0.36 12.38 1.69
CA PHE A 187 -1.58 12.83 1.07
C PHE A 187 -2.13 11.71 0.17
N TYR A 188 -3.39 11.38 0.31
CA TYR A 188 -4.09 10.44 -0.56
C TYR A 188 -5.31 11.11 -1.16
N LEU A 189 -5.45 10.99 -2.47
CA LEU A 189 -6.65 11.31 -3.20
C LEU A 189 -7.23 9.99 -3.75
N PHE A 190 -8.49 9.73 -3.47
CA PHE A 190 -9.17 8.53 -3.93
C PHE A 190 -10.32 8.91 -4.84
N PHE A 191 -10.37 8.23 -5.97
CA PHE A 191 -11.51 8.22 -6.86
C PHE A 191 -12.05 6.80 -6.95
N ASP A 192 -13.25 6.59 -6.44
CA ASP A 192 -13.94 5.31 -6.50
C ASP A 192 -14.90 5.36 -7.71
N ILE A 193 -14.41 5.04 -8.91
CA ILE A 193 -15.25 4.92 -10.11
C ILE A 193 -16.05 3.63 -9.96
N ILE A 194 -17.30 3.76 -9.48
CA ILE A 194 -18.18 2.62 -9.26
C ILE A 194 -18.94 2.39 -10.57
N SER A 195 -18.76 1.22 -11.18
CA SER A 195 -19.67 0.74 -12.22
C SER A 195 -21.08 0.65 -11.62
N ARG A 196 -22.09 1.16 -12.33
CA ARG A 196 -23.50 1.22 -11.88
C ARG A 196 -24.16 -0.12 -11.51
N THR A 197 -23.46 -1.21 -11.71
CA THR A 197 -23.90 -2.59 -11.39
C THR A 197 -23.81 -2.97 -9.92
N GLU A 198 -23.08 -2.23 -9.10
CA GLU A 198 -23.02 -2.51 -7.67
C GLU A 198 -24.23 -1.92 -6.93
N LYS A 199 -25.22 -2.76 -6.65
CA LYS A 199 -26.22 -2.47 -5.62
C LYS A 199 -25.49 -2.25 -4.30
N ARG A 200 -25.42 -0.99 -3.87
CA ARG A 200 -24.90 -0.64 -2.55
C ARG A 200 -25.74 -1.34 -1.51
N TYR A 201 -25.13 -2.19 -0.75
CA TYR A 201 -25.77 -2.78 0.40
C TYR A 201 -25.95 -1.69 1.43
N ASN A 202 -27.21 -1.22 1.58
CA ASN A 202 -27.61 -0.44 2.73
C ASN A 202 -27.47 -1.33 3.95
N TYR A 203 -26.44 -1.10 4.73
CA TYR A 203 -26.30 -1.71 6.05
C TYR A 203 -27.26 -0.97 6.97
N SER A 204 -28.51 -1.36 6.97
CA SER A 204 -29.44 -1.07 8.07
C SER A 204 -29.14 -2.06 9.19
N PHE A 205 -28.53 -1.58 10.24
CA PHE A 205 -28.42 -2.27 11.51
C PHE A 205 -29.57 -1.84 12.41
#